data_979b8cc817bac3555333738803f83c02
#
_entry.id   979b8cc817bac3555333738803f83c02
#
_cell.length_a   1.000
_cell.length_b   1.000
_cell.length_c   1.000
_cell.angle_alpha   90.00
_cell.angle_beta   90.00
_cell.angle_gamma   90.00
#
_symmetry.space_group_name_H-M   'P 1'
#
loop_
_entity.id
_entity.type
_entity.pdbx_description
1 polymer ?
#
loop_
_entity_poly.entity_id
_entity_poly.type
_entity_poly.pdbx_seq_one_letter_code
_entity_poly.pdbx_strand_id
1 'polypeptide(L)'
;MDGIGFGASYYAEYQRRPDIEADFGLMAKAGFSMIRVGESVWSTWEPQDGRFELDWLEPVLDAALRCDIKVILGTPTYAVPMWLTRRYPEIAAETATGHRVGWGARQEVNFAHAAYRFHAERVIRQVIGRYRDHPAITGYQVDNEPGLRLLYNTDVFEKFVDWLRRRMHVR
;
A
#
# COMPACT_ATOMS: atom_id res chain seq x y z
N MET A 1 16.26 5.61 17.88
CA MET A 1 14.91 5.77 18.46
C MET A 1 14.94 5.17 19.84
N ASP A 2 15.11 5.98 20.89
CA ASP A 2 15.31 5.48 22.26
C ASP A 2 14.00 5.53 23.08
N GLY A 3 12.87 5.20 22.48
CA GLY A 3 11.58 5.22 23.17
C GLY A 3 10.50 4.47 22.43
N ILE A 4 9.35 4.34 23.09
CA ILE A 4 8.14 3.74 22.49
C ILE A 4 7.56 4.74 21.48
N GLY A 5 7.35 4.30 20.23
CA GLY A 5 6.65 5.08 19.22
C GLY A 5 5.16 5.20 19.57
N PHE A 6 4.63 6.43 19.60
CA PHE A 6 3.22 6.71 19.79
C PHE A 6 2.67 7.47 18.59
N GLY A 7 1.58 6.99 18.00
CA GLY A 7 1.03 7.61 16.80
C GLY A 7 -0.18 6.89 16.20
N ALA A 8 -0.55 7.30 14.99
CA ALA A 8 -1.70 6.75 14.27
C ALA A 8 -1.47 6.74 12.76
N SER A 9 -2.40 6.13 12.03
CA SER A 9 -2.51 6.33 10.58
C SER A 9 -3.10 7.71 10.30
N TYR A 10 -2.54 8.40 9.32
CA TYR A 10 -3.01 9.72 8.89
C TYR A 10 -3.35 9.69 7.39
N TYR A 11 -4.55 10.14 7.06
CA TYR A 11 -5.14 10.06 5.72
C TYR A 11 -5.61 11.44 5.25
N ALA A 12 -4.67 12.32 4.88
CA ALA A 12 -4.98 13.63 4.31
C ALA A 12 -5.84 13.51 3.03
N GLU A 13 -5.58 12.46 2.25
CA GLU A 13 -6.26 12.16 0.99
C GLU A 13 -7.74 11.80 1.13
N TYR A 14 -8.20 11.41 2.31
CA TYR A 14 -9.61 11.14 2.60
C TYR A 14 -10.35 12.34 3.19
N GLN A 15 -9.62 13.38 3.55
CA GLN A 15 -10.22 14.59 4.06
C GLN A 15 -10.69 15.49 2.92
N ARG A 16 -11.89 16.05 3.05
CA ARG A 16 -12.44 16.95 2.02
C ARG A 16 -11.65 18.26 1.90
N ARG A 17 -11.12 18.75 3.02
CA ARG A 17 -10.28 19.96 3.14
C ARG A 17 -9.26 19.72 4.25
N PRO A 18 -8.14 19.09 3.97
CA PRO A 18 -7.13 18.83 5.00
C PRO A 18 -6.52 20.16 5.46
N ASP A 19 -6.47 20.35 6.77
CA ASP A 19 -5.64 21.40 7.39
C ASP A 19 -4.43 20.73 8.01
N ILE A 20 -3.46 20.39 7.18
CA ILE A 20 -2.28 19.62 7.54
C ILE A 20 -1.52 20.30 8.70
N GLU A 21 -1.38 21.61 8.68
CA GLU A 21 -0.65 22.34 9.72
C GLU A 21 -1.36 22.26 11.08
N ALA A 22 -2.69 22.43 11.09
CA ALA A 22 -3.47 22.31 12.32
C ALA A 22 -3.45 20.88 12.86
N ASP A 23 -3.61 19.88 11.99
CA ASP A 23 -3.57 18.46 12.35
C ASP A 23 -2.24 18.08 12.99
N PHE A 24 -1.12 18.44 12.37
CA PHE A 24 0.22 18.15 12.92
C PHE A 24 0.51 18.92 14.21
N GLY A 25 0.02 20.15 14.31
CA GLY A 25 0.09 20.92 15.55
C GLY A 25 -0.66 20.24 16.71
N LEU A 26 -1.82 19.64 16.45
CA LEU A 26 -2.57 18.86 17.45
C LEU A 26 -1.87 17.56 17.80
N MET A 27 -1.36 16.82 16.81
CA MET A 27 -0.60 15.58 17.02
C MET A 27 0.64 15.83 17.89
N ALA A 28 1.41 16.87 17.58
CA ALA A 28 2.59 17.23 18.37
C ALA A 28 2.22 17.56 19.84
N LYS A 29 1.16 18.33 20.06
CA LYS A 29 0.65 18.64 21.41
C LYS A 29 0.17 17.38 22.15
N ALA A 30 -0.36 16.41 21.42
CA ALA A 30 -0.79 15.11 21.97
C ALA A 30 0.39 14.13 22.22
N GLY A 31 1.61 14.52 21.88
CA GLY A 31 2.81 13.70 22.07
C GLY A 31 3.03 12.63 20.99
N PHE A 32 2.46 12.79 19.81
CA PHE A 32 2.73 11.88 18.70
C PHE A 32 4.21 11.97 18.30
N SER A 33 4.82 10.80 18.12
CA SER A 33 6.20 10.67 17.65
C SER A 33 6.28 10.05 16.25
N MET A 34 5.17 9.45 15.76
CA MET A 34 5.13 8.83 14.45
C MET A 34 3.73 8.81 13.84
N ILE A 35 3.68 8.74 12.52
CA ILE A 35 2.47 8.47 11.74
C ILE A 35 2.74 7.42 10.65
N ARG A 36 1.68 6.79 10.18
CA ARG A 36 1.69 5.96 8.97
C ARG A 36 0.83 6.61 7.90
N VAL A 37 1.31 6.62 6.66
CA VAL A 37 0.65 7.26 5.52
C VAL A 37 0.74 6.43 4.25
N GLY A 38 -0.17 6.62 3.31
CA GLY A 38 -0.04 6.24 1.91
C GLY A 38 -0.31 4.76 1.56
N GLU A 39 -0.67 3.91 2.51
CA GLU A 39 -0.77 2.45 2.29
C GLU A 39 -2.02 2.01 1.51
N SER A 40 -3.09 2.81 1.46
CA SER A 40 -4.37 2.38 0.86
C SER A 40 -4.82 3.20 -0.34
N VAL A 41 -3.95 3.96 -0.96
CA VAL A 41 -4.33 5.00 -1.92
C VAL A 41 -3.64 4.87 -3.28
N TRP A 42 -3.52 3.66 -3.82
CA TRP A 42 -2.93 3.47 -5.14
C TRP A 42 -3.65 4.31 -6.23
N SER A 43 -4.98 4.43 -6.15
CA SER A 43 -5.73 5.29 -7.08
C SER A 43 -5.34 6.77 -7.02
N THR A 44 -4.84 7.26 -5.87
CA THR A 44 -4.33 8.62 -5.73
C THR A 44 -2.92 8.74 -6.31
N TRP A 45 -2.07 7.74 -6.06
CA TRP A 45 -0.72 7.70 -6.61
C TRP A 45 -0.69 7.54 -8.13
N GLU A 46 -1.62 6.73 -8.67
CA GLU A 46 -1.70 6.39 -10.08
C GLU A 46 -3.17 6.35 -10.53
N PRO A 47 -3.80 7.51 -10.76
CA PRO A 47 -5.21 7.62 -11.14
C PRO A 47 -5.54 6.98 -12.49
N GLN A 48 -4.54 6.87 -13.37
CA GLN A 48 -4.62 6.19 -14.67
C GLN A 48 -3.34 5.41 -14.91
N ASP A 49 -3.40 4.37 -15.74
CA ASP A 49 -2.26 3.54 -16.08
C ASP A 49 -1.07 4.38 -16.57
N GLY A 50 0.02 4.36 -15.80
CA GLY A 50 1.27 5.08 -16.10
C GLY A 50 1.25 6.58 -15.80
N ARG A 51 0.12 7.16 -15.34
CA ARG A 51 0.05 8.54 -14.88
C ARG A 51 0.19 8.60 -13.38
N PHE A 52 1.33 9.13 -12.92
CA PHE A 52 1.63 9.24 -11.49
C PHE A 52 1.41 10.67 -10.99
N GLU A 53 0.72 10.79 -9.86
CA GLU A 53 0.51 12.02 -9.11
C GLU A 53 1.12 11.82 -7.72
N LEU A 54 2.39 12.21 -7.56
CA LEU A 54 3.16 11.90 -6.36
C LEU A 54 3.19 13.07 -5.36
N ASP A 55 3.08 14.29 -5.82
CA ASP A 55 3.39 15.50 -5.01
C ASP A 55 2.41 15.79 -3.86
N TRP A 56 1.25 15.12 -3.84
CA TRP A 56 0.24 15.34 -2.81
C TRP A 56 0.71 14.98 -1.38
N LEU A 57 1.69 14.07 -1.24
CA LEU A 57 2.22 13.67 0.06
C LEU A 57 3.29 14.64 0.60
N GLU A 58 3.91 15.45 -0.25
CA GLU A 58 5.02 16.33 0.14
C GLU A 58 4.66 17.27 1.29
N PRO A 59 3.49 17.98 1.27
CA PRO A 59 3.08 18.83 2.39
C PRO A 59 2.92 18.08 3.72
N VAL A 60 2.49 16.81 3.66
CA VAL A 60 2.35 15.93 4.85
C VAL A 60 3.72 15.60 5.44
N LEU A 61 4.67 15.22 4.58
CA LEU A 61 6.03 14.89 5.00
C LEU A 61 6.76 16.10 5.58
N ASP A 62 6.59 17.27 4.98
CA ASP A 62 7.17 18.53 5.45
C ASP A 62 6.60 18.94 6.81
N ALA A 63 5.29 18.82 7.00
CA ALA A 63 4.65 19.09 8.29
C ALA A 63 5.12 18.12 9.38
N ALA A 64 5.23 16.84 9.05
CA ALA A 64 5.77 15.81 9.93
C ALA A 64 7.21 16.17 10.38
N LEU A 65 8.05 16.58 9.44
CA LEU A 65 9.43 16.98 9.72
C LEU A 65 9.49 18.19 10.66
N ARG A 66 8.68 19.23 10.37
CA ARG A 66 8.63 20.44 11.23
C ARG A 66 8.18 20.14 12.67
N CYS A 67 7.31 19.14 12.83
CA CYS A 67 6.79 18.75 14.15
C CYS A 67 7.59 17.61 14.82
N ASP A 68 8.73 17.22 14.26
CA ASP A 68 9.55 16.06 14.69
C ASP A 68 8.76 14.73 14.80
N ILE A 69 7.77 14.57 13.94
CA ILE A 69 6.97 13.35 13.81
C ILE A 69 7.58 12.48 12.71
N LYS A 70 7.93 11.23 13.03
CA LYS A 70 8.48 10.27 12.07
C LYS A 70 7.38 9.65 11.21
N VAL A 71 7.73 9.29 9.99
CA VAL A 71 6.76 8.75 9.02
C VAL A 71 7.12 7.31 8.63
N ILE A 72 6.12 6.43 8.72
CA ILE A 72 6.14 5.12 8.06
C ILE A 72 5.35 5.26 6.77
N LEU A 73 6.03 5.13 5.64
CA LEU A 73 5.39 5.18 4.32
C LEU A 73 4.92 3.79 3.90
N GLY A 74 3.61 3.65 3.69
CA GLY A 74 3.01 2.41 3.22
C GLY A 74 3.09 2.27 1.70
N THR A 75 3.30 1.03 1.22
CA THR A 75 3.09 0.71 -0.19
C THR A 75 1.60 0.47 -0.44
N PRO A 76 0.98 1.06 -1.48
CA PRO A 76 -0.47 1.05 -1.64
C PRO A 76 -1.01 -0.24 -2.27
N THR A 77 -0.24 -1.30 -2.31
CA THR A 77 -0.41 -2.43 -3.22
C THR A 77 -1.58 -3.35 -2.92
N TYR A 78 -2.11 -3.33 -1.68
CA TYR A 78 -3.29 -4.12 -1.35
C TYR A 78 -4.62 -3.48 -1.80
N ALA A 79 -4.62 -2.19 -2.13
CA ALA A 79 -5.80 -1.43 -2.56
C ALA A 79 -5.67 -1.02 -4.03
N VAL A 80 -5.88 -1.97 -4.92
CA VAL A 80 -5.67 -1.78 -6.37
C VAL A 80 -6.61 -0.74 -6.97
N PRO A 81 -6.13 0.06 -7.94
CA PRO A 81 -6.98 1.05 -8.61
C PRO A 81 -7.98 0.39 -9.56
N MET A 82 -9.13 1.03 -9.75
CA MET A 82 -10.19 0.51 -10.61
C MET A 82 -9.72 0.28 -12.06
N TRP A 83 -8.84 1.12 -12.60
CA TRP A 83 -8.34 0.95 -13.96
C TRP A 83 -7.59 -0.39 -14.13
N LEU A 84 -6.88 -0.85 -13.08
CA LEU A 84 -6.13 -2.10 -13.11
C LEU A 84 -7.07 -3.32 -13.16
N THR A 85 -8.12 -3.33 -12.34
CA THR A 85 -9.12 -4.41 -12.33
C THR A 85 -9.96 -4.44 -13.61
N ARG A 86 -10.20 -3.28 -14.23
CA ARG A 86 -10.88 -3.21 -15.54
C ARG A 86 -10.02 -3.75 -16.67
N ARG A 87 -8.72 -3.48 -16.64
CA ARG A 87 -7.78 -3.92 -17.66
C ARG A 87 -7.43 -5.41 -17.55
N TYR A 88 -7.37 -5.90 -16.32
CA TYR A 88 -6.99 -7.28 -15.98
C TYR A 88 -7.99 -7.86 -14.97
N PRO A 89 -9.23 -8.19 -15.40
CA PRO A 89 -10.25 -8.71 -14.46
C PRO A 89 -9.83 -10.03 -13.79
N GLU A 90 -8.91 -10.77 -14.40
CA GLU A 90 -8.35 -12.02 -13.88
C GLU A 90 -7.45 -11.85 -12.64
N ILE A 91 -7.04 -10.62 -12.31
CA ILE A 91 -6.33 -10.36 -11.05
C ILE A 91 -7.22 -10.48 -9.81
N ALA A 92 -8.53 -10.56 -9.98
CA ALA A 92 -9.44 -10.70 -8.85
C ALA A 92 -9.15 -11.97 -8.05
N ALA A 93 -9.13 -11.86 -6.72
CA ALA A 93 -9.04 -13.00 -5.83
C ALA A 93 -10.28 -13.90 -5.99
N GLU A 94 -10.10 -15.19 -5.96
CA GLU A 94 -11.19 -16.18 -6.00
C GLU A 94 -11.38 -16.82 -4.62
N THR A 95 -12.64 -16.98 -4.23
CA THR A 95 -13.06 -17.69 -3.02
C THR A 95 -13.06 -19.19 -3.24
N ALA A 96 -13.21 -19.99 -2.18
CA ALA A 96 -13.32 -21.45 -2.26
C ALA A 96 -14.50 -21.94 -3.14
N THR A 97 -15.50 -21.10 -3.36
CA THR A 97 -16.65 -21.39 -4.23
C THR A 97 -16.45 -20.94 -5.68
N GLY A 98 -15.25 -20.46 -6.05
CA GLY A 98 -14.95 -19.94 -7.39
C GLY A 98 -15.51 -18.55 -7.66
N HIS A 99 -16.08 -17.87 -6.65
CA HIS A 99 -16.56 -16.51 -6.81
C HIS A 99 -15.41 -15.51 -6.80
N ARG A 100 -15.35 -14.61 -7.78
CA ARG A 100 -14.37 -13.53 -7.84
C ARG A 100 -14.78 -12.38 -6.95
N VAL A 101 -13.83 -11.89 -6.16
CA VAL A 101 -14.04 -10.76 -5.26
C VAL A 101 -14.12 -9.47 -6.08
N GLY A 102 -15.15 -8.67 -5.83
CA GLY A 102 -15.35 -7.39 -6.51
C GLY A 102 -14.35 -6.33 -6.04
N TRP A 103 -14.10 -5.36 -6.91
CA TRP A 103 -13.26 -4.20 -6.58
C TRP A 103 -13.81 -3.41 -5.39
N GLY A 104 -12.90 -2.92 -4.53
CA GLY A 104 -13.23 -2.14 -3.33
C GLY A 104 -13.45 -2.97 -2.08
N ALA A 105 -13.29 -4.29 -2.16
CA ALA A 105 -13.49 -5.21 -1.02
C ALA A 105 -12.26 -5.38 -0.13
N ARG A 106 -11.19 -4.64 -0.32
CA ARG A 106 -9.86 -4.78 0.31
C ARG A 106 -9.25 -6.17 0.11
N GLN A 107 -7.98 -6.22 -0.23
CA GLN A 107 -7.29 -7.48 -0.52
C GLN A 107 -8.05 -8.39 -1.51
N GLU A 108 -8.70 -7.77 -2.48
CA GLU A 108 -9.48 -8.43 -3.51
C GLU A 108 -8.64 -8.99 -4.66
N VAL A 109 -7.32 -8.98 -4.53
CA VAL A 109 -6.39 -9.27 -5.63
C VAL A 109 -5.59 -10.54 -5.40
N ASN A 110 -5.35 -11.26 -6.48
CA ASN A 110 -4.41 -12.37 -6.56
C ASN A 110 -2.96 -11.81 -6.63
N PHE A 111 -2.26 -11.78 -5.51
CA PHE A 111 -0.88 -11.30 -5.38
C PHE A 111 0.14 -12.08 -6.21
N ALA A 112 -0.21 -13.28 -6.67
CA ALA A 112 0.66 -14.10 -7.51
C ALA A 112 0.50 -13.78 -9.00
N HIS A 113 -0.53 -13.02 -9.42
CA HIS A 113 -0.80 -12.73 -10.82
C HIS A 113 0.28 -11.84 -11.44
N ALA A 114 0.75 -12.19 -12.66
CA ALA A 114 1.87 -11.48 -13.30
C ALA A 114 1.59 -10.00 -13.56
N ALA A 115 0.38 -9.66 -14.05
CA ALA A 115 0.01 -8.27 -14.29
C ALA A 115 -0.05 -7.46 -12.98
N TYR A 116 -0.64 -8.02 -11.93
CA TYR A 116 -0.62 -7.37 -10.62
C TYR A 116 0.82 -7.08 -10.16
N ARG A 117 1.69 -8.08 -10.19
CA ARG A 117 3.08 -7.94 -9.74
C ARG A 117 3.86 -6.90 -10.53
N PHE A 118 3.66 -6.85 -11.84
CA PHE A 118 4.29 -5.84 -12.71
C PHE A 118 3.88 -4.42 -12.30
N HIS A 119 2.57 -4.17 -12.14
CA HIS A 119 2.07 -2.84 -11.79
C HIS A 119 2.37 -2.47 -10.33
N ALA A 120 2.33 -3.44 -9.40
CA ALA A 120 2.72 -3.24 -8.00
C ALA A 120 4.19 -2.83 -7.86
N GLU A 121 5.10 -3.53 -8.54
CA GLU A 121 6.51 -3.15 -8.57
C GLU A 121 6.70 -1.74 -9.14
N ARG A 122 5.98 -1.40 -10.21
CA ARG A 122 6.06 -0.09 -10.83
C ARG A 122 5.65 1.04 -9.88
N VAL A 123 4.49 0.94 -9.22
CA VAL A 123 4.04 1.98 -8.28
C VAL A 123 4.96 2.07 -7.07
N ILE A 124 5.42 0.96 -6.52
CA ILE A 124 6.40 0.95 -5.42
C ILE A 124 7.66 1.71 -5.82
N ARG A 125 8.22 1.43 -7.00
CA ARG A 125 9.43 2.12 -7.48
C ARG A 125 9.23 3.63 -7.64
N GLN A 126 8.06 4.07 -8.10
CA GLN A 126 7.73 5.49 -8.24
C GLN A 126 7.63 6.17 -6.88
N VAL A 127 6.84 5.61 -5.97
CA VAL A 127 6.61 6.19 -4.64
C VAL A 127 7.89 6.22 -3.81
N ILE A 128 8.60 5.09 -3.73
CA ILE A 128 9.84 5.01 -2.96
C ILE A 128 10.94 5.85 -3.64
N GLY A 129 11.06 5.81 -4.96
CA GLY A 129 12.03 6.61 -5.70
C GLY A 129 11.86 8.12 -5.45
N ARG A 130 10.61 8.59 -5.31
CA ARG A 130 10.31 10.01 -5.03
C ARG A 130 10.68 10.42 -3.61
N TYR A 131 10.46 9.56 -2.62
CA TYR A 131 10.45 9.96 -1.21
C TYR A 131 11.52 9.33 -0.31
N ARG A 132 12.29 8.34 -0.79
CA ARG A 132 13.26 7.57 0.03
C ARG A 132 14.27 8.42 0.79
N ASP A 133 14.62 9.60 0.24
CA ASP A 133 15.63 10.47 0.82
C ASP A 133 14.99 11.57 1.71
N HIS A 134 13.66 11.55 1.92
CA HIS A 134 12.99 12.53 2.75
C HIS A 134 13.25 12.25 4.24
N PRO A 135 13.76 13.25 5.01
CA PRO A 135 14.26 13.03 6.38
C PRO A 135 13.19 12.64 7.41
N ALA A 136 11.90 12.88 7.13
CA ALA A 136 10.82 12.43 8.00
C ALA A 136 10.58 10.93 7.90
N ILE A 137 10.93 10.27 6.77
CA ILE A 137 10.66 8.85 6.56
C ILE A 137 11.69 8.00 7.31
N THR A 138 11.22 7.13 8.19
CA THR A 138 12.05 6.23 9.00
C THR A 138 11.81 4.76 8.74
N GLY A 139 10.77 4.42 7.97
CA GLY A 139 10.44 3.04 7.66
C GLY A 139 9.37 2.91 6.60
N TYR A 140 9.16 1.67 6.17
CA TYR A 140 8.16 1.31 5.16
C TYR A 140 7.25 0.22 5.67
N GLN A 141 5.95 0.32 5.36
CA GLN A 141 5.02 -0.78 5.50
C GLN A 141 4.82 -1.42 4.12
N VAL A 142 5.21 -2.69 3.99
CA VAL A 142 5.23 -3.39 2.70
C VAL A 142 3.90 -4.05 2.32
N ASP A 143 3.02 -4.28 3.30
CA ASP A 143 1.67 -4.81 3.10
C ASP A 143 0.78 -4.40 4.28
N ASN A 144 -0.55 -4.52 4.12
CA ASN A 144 -1.51 -4.24 5.16
C ASN A 144 -2.37 -5.47 5.44
N GLU A 145 -2.39 -5.94 6.69
CA GLU A 145 -3.19 -7.08 7.18
C GLU A 145 -3.05 -8.35 6.31
N PRO A 146 -1.81 -8.83 6.05
CA PRO A 146 -1.61 -10.00 5.21
C PRO A 146 -2.33 -11.23 5.79
N GLY A 147 -2.98 -12.02 4.90
CA GLY A 147 -3.70 -13.22 5.31
C GLY A 147 -5.18 -13.02 5.65
N LEU A 148 -5.75 -11.84 5.42
CA LEU A 148 -7.18 -11.61 5.60
C LEU A 148 -8.04 -12.54 4.71
N ARG A 149 -7.54 -12.88 3.53
CA ARG A 149 -8.19 -13.81 2.59
C ARG A 149 -7.24 -14.91 2.13
N LEU A 150 -7.79 -16.12 1.99
CA LEU A 150 -7.13 -17.19 1.27
C LEU A 150 -7.44 -17.05 -0.23
N LEU A 151 -6.46 -17.28 -1.07
CA LEU A 151 -6.59 -17.22 -2.53
C LEU A 151 -6.82 -18.62 -3.08
N TYR A 152 -7.93 -18.81 -3.76
CA TYR A 152 -8.30 -20.09 -4.40
C TYR A 152 -8.14 -20.05 -5.93
N ASN A 153 -7.48 -19.03 -6.46
CA ASN A 153 -7.17 -18.91 -7.88
C ASN A 153 -6.33 -20.11 -8.36
N THR A 154 -6.68 -20.68 -9.50
CA THR A 154 -5.99 -21.86 -10.07
C THR A 154 -4.49 -21.63 -10.23
N ASP A 155 -4.08 -20.44 -10.70
CA ASP A 155 -2.66 -20.12 -10.89
C ASP A 155 -1.87 -20.03 -9.57
N VAL A 156 -2.52 -19.70 -8.46
CA VAL A 156 -1.92 -19.73 -7.10
C VAL A 156 -1.65 -21.17 -6.71
N PHE A 157 -2.63 -22.06 -6.92
CA PHE A 157 -2.48 -23.49 -6.65
C PHE A 157 -1.38 -24.13 -7.50
N GLU A 158 -1.35 -23.85 -8.79
CA GLU A 158 -0.31 -24.37 -9.70
C GLU A 158 1.09 -23.90 -9.27
N LYS A 159 1.26 -22.61 -8.95
CA LYS A 159 2.53 -22.08 -8.42
C LYS A 159 2.95 -22.72 -7.10
N PHE A 160 1.98 -23.03 -6.23
CA PHE A 160 2.25 -23.74 -4.99
C PHE A 160 2.73 -25.17 -5.25
N VAL A 161 2.07 -25.90 -6.16
CA VAL A 161 2.49 -27.25 -6.57
C VAL A 161 3.90 -27.23 -7.18
N ASP A 162 4.19 -26.26 -8.05
CA ASP A 162 5.52 -26.11 -8.64
C ASP A 162 6.60 -25.76 -7.61
N TRP A 163 6.24 -24.95 -6.62
CA TRP A 163 7.14 -24.64 -5.51
C TRP A 163 7.44 -25.89 -4.67
N LEU A 164 6.42 -26.71 -4.37
CA LEU A 164 6.58 -27.98 -3.65
C LEU A 164 7.48 -28.93 -4.43
N ARG A 165 7.23 -29.12 -5.73
CA ARG A 165 8.06 -29.99 -6.60
C ARG A 165 9.53 -29.60 -6.53
N ARG A 166 9.82 -28.32 -6.68
CA ARG A 166 11.22 -27.81 -6.59
C ARG A 166 11.85 -28.03 -5.23
N ARG A 167 11.08 -27.84 -4.15
CA ARG A 167 11.60 -27.95 -2.80
C ARG A 167 11.81 -29.39 -2.34
N MET A 168 10.95 -30.29 -2.78
CA MET A 168 11.00 -31.70 -2.39
C MET A 168 11.78 -32.58 -3.39
N HIS A 169 12.37 -31.99 -4.44
CA HIS A 169 13.04 -32.72 -5.52
C HIS A 169 12.20 -33.85 -6.14
N VAL A 170 10.87 -33.72 -6.08
CA VAL A 170 9.94 -34.68 -6.72
C VAL A 170 9.78 -34.25 -8.18
N ARG A 171 10.10 -35.18 -9.11
CA ARG A 171 9.89 -35.01 -10.54
C ARG A 171 8.44 -35.22 -10.93
#